data_bedefc09ebc1d787242bd4c1eb6b65f5
#
_entry.id   bedefc09ebc1d787242bd4c1eb6b65f5
#
_cell.length_a   1.000
_cell.length_b   1.000
_cell.length_c   1.000
_cell.angle_alpha   90.00
_cell.angle_beta   90.00
_cell.angle_gamma   90.00
#
_symmetry.space_group_name_H-M   'P 1'
#
loop_
_entity.id
_entity.type
_entity.pdbx_description
1 polymer ?
#
loop_
_entity_poly.entity_id
_entity_poly.type
_entity_poly.pdbx_seq_one_letter_code
_entity_poly.pdbx_strand_id
1 'polypeptide(L)'
;LKTLEEPPDNVIFIFATTEPYKVLPTIISRCQRYDFKRIPIDAIVKRVGEIMQEENIEIDAESLHLIARKADGSLRDALSLADQVLSYCGNKVTIDKVRDIFGLIPTQIYCNIMKLLHSKNNAGLLQQLQHIFEGGADLQEFINNLLEFLRIVLLRKIGMSPEEVTSEEYPAYDEIASLFSQENLLYMMSMLM
;
A
#
# COMPACT_ATOMS: atom_id res chain seq x y z
N LEU A 1 26.30 12.36 -27.99
CA LEU A 1 27.00 13.00 -26.84
C LEU A 1 27.46 14.42 -27.14
N LYS A 2 27.91 14.76 -28.37
CA LYS A 2 28.31 16.11 -28.75
C LYS A 2 27.25 17.19 -28.43
N THR A 3 25.97 16.90 -28.69
CA THR A 3 24.86 17.82 -28.44
C THR A 3 24.62 18.07 -26.93
N LEU A 4 25.11 17.19 -26.08
CA LEU A 4 25.01 17.33 -24.62
C LEU A 4 26.23 18.10 -24.05
N GLU A 5 27.36 18.04 -24.76
CA GLU A 5 28.59 18.79 -24.43
C GLU A 5 28.50 20.24 -24.87
N GLU A 6 27.93 20.47 -26.08
CA GLU A 6 27.71 21.77 -26.67
C GLU A 6 26.24 21.90 -27.10
N PRO A 7 25.32 22.14 -26.14
CA PRO A 7 23.91 22.28 -26.47
C PRO A 7 23.68 23.51 -27.32
N PRO A 8 22.81 23.44 -28.35
CA PRO A 8 22.41 24.64 -29.11
C PRO A 8 21.79 25.69 -28.17
N ASP A 9 21.95 26.96 -28.55
CA ASP A 9 21.27 28.05 -27.85
C ASP A 9 19.76 27.78 -27.76
N ASN A 10 19.16 27.97 -26.59
CA ASN A 10 17.75 27.75 -26.28
C ASN A 10 17.29 26.26 -26.20
N VAL A 11 18.21 25.30 -26.05
CA VAL A 11 17.87 23.89 -25.81
C VAL A 11 18.22 23.49 -24.39
N ILE A 12 17.25 22.90 -23.68
CA ILE A 12 17.42 22.32 -22.35
C ILE A 12 17.08 20.83 -22.44
N PHE A 13 18.00 19.99 -21.93
CA PHE A 13 17.76 18.54 -21.81
C PHE A 13 17.25 18.20 -20.42
N ILE A 14 16.10 17.53 -20.35
CA ILE A 14 15.54 17.01 -19.09
C ILE A 14 15.43 15.49 -19.23
N PHE A 15 16.14 14.76 -18.36
CA PHE A 15 16.09 13.33 -18.27
C PHE A 15 15.36 12.94 -16.99
N ALA A 16 14.37 12.05 -17.09
CA ALA A 16 13.65 11.50 -15.93
C ALA A 16 13.74 9.97 -15.97
N THR A 17 14.14 9.38 -14.88
CA THR A 17 14.25 7.93 -14.73
C THR A 17 14.04 7.50 -13.27
N THR A 18 13.49 6.34 -13.07
CA THR A 18 13.43 5.66 -11.77
C THR A 18 14.71 4.85 -11.48
N GLU A 19 15.57 4.66 -12.50
CA GLU A 19 16.78 3.85 -12.42
C GLU A 19 18.05 4.67 -12.77
N PRO A 20 18.47 5.58 -11.89
CA PRO A 20 19.61 6.45 -12.18
C PRO A 20 20.93 5.69 -12.41
N TYR A 21 21.06 4.48 -11.84
CA TYR A 21 22.23 3.63 -12.02
C TYR A 21 22.37 3.04 -13.43
N LYS A 22 21.29 3.03 -14.23
CA LYS A 22 21.32 2.62 -15.64
C LYS A 22 21.73 3.75 -16.59
N VAL A 23 21.75 5.00 -16.12
CA VAL A 23 22.16 6.15 -16.93
C VAL A 23 23.68 6.17 -17.03
N LEU A 24 24.20 6.38 -18.24
CA LEU A 24 25.63 6.42 -18.49
C LEU A 24 26.30 7.52 -17.64
N PRO A 25 27.46 7.22 -17.02
CA PRO A 25 28.22 8.20 -16.23
C PRO A 25 28.56 9.49 -17.01
N THR A 26 28.75 9.36 -18.33
CA THR A 26 29.02 10.48 -19.22
C THR A 26 27.84 11.46 -19.36
N ILE A 27 26.62 11.02 -19.15
CA ILE A 27 25.41 11.84 -19.10
C ILE A 27 25.28 12.48 -17.71
N ILE A 28 25.42 11.65 -16.66
CA ILE A 28 25.29 12.12 -15.27
C ILE A 28 26.30 13.23 -14.96
N SER A 29 27.53 13.13 -15.45
CA SER A 29 28.58 14.12 -15.20
C SER A 29 28.32 15.50 -15.86
N ARG A 30 27.36 15.58 -16.79
CA ARG A 30 27.01 16.81 -17.53
C ARG A 30 25.62 17.35 -17.19
N CYS A 31 24.94 16.68 -16.24
CA CYS A 31 23.59 17.05 -15.81
C CYS A 31 23.58 17.43 -14.33
N GLN A 32 22.72 18.34 -13.98
CA GLN A 32 22.37 18.58 -12.59
C GLN A 32 21.36 17.51 -12.16
N ARG A 33 21.66 16.77 -11.09
CA ARG A 33 20.81 15.70 -10.58
C ARG A 33 19.89 16.21 -9.48
N TYR A 34 18.61 15.82 -9.57
CA TYR A 34 17.58 16.06 -8.57
C TYR A 34 16.93 14.72 -8.19
N ASP A 35 17.03 14.34 -6.93
CA ASP A 35 16.42 13.11 -6.42
C ASP A 35 15.05 13.44 -5.82
N PHE A 36 13.97 12.91 -6.41
CA PHE A 36 12.62 13.01 -5.91
C PHE A 36 12.32 11.82 -4.99
N LYS A 37 11.81 12.10 -3.80
CA LYS A 37 11.43 11.09 -2.81
C LYS A 37 9.94 10.84 -2.88
N ARG A 38 9.50 9.71 -2.30
CA ARG A 38 8.08 9.42 -2.08
C ARG A 38 7.47 10.53 -1.23
N ILE A 39 6.24 10.91 -1.55
CA ILE A 39 5.49 11.91 -0.78
C ILE A 39 4.96 11.22 0.48
N PRO A 40 5.10 11.82 1.68
CA PRO A 40 4.53 11.29 2.91
C PRO A 40 3.01 11.12 2.80
N ILE A 41 2.47 10.08 3.44
CA ILE A 41 1.04 9.74 3.42
C ILE A 41 0.19 10.95 3.84
N ASP A 42 0.54 11.62 4.93
CA ASP A 42 -0.21 12.78 5.43
C ASP A 42 -0.28 13.94 4.43
N ALA A 43 0.79 14.15 3.64
CA ALA A 43 0.80 15.17 2.61
C ALA A 43 -0.13 14.80 1.43
N ILE A 44 -0.20 13.51 1.08
CA ILE A 44 -1.14 13.01 0.06
C ILE A 44 -2.57 13.12 0.58
N VAL A 45 -2.85 12.66 1.80
CA VAL A 45 -4.17 12.76 2.46
C VAL A 45 -4.66 14.20 2.45
N LYS A 46 -3.80 15.15 2.88
CA LYS A 46 -4.13 16.56 2.89
C LYS A 46 -4.49 17.06 1.49
N ARG A 47 -3.64 16.77 0.49
CA ARG A 47 -3.84 17.30 -0.87
C ARG A 47 -5.06 16.69 -1.56
N VAL A 48 -5.26 15.38 -1.43
CA VAL A 48 -6.45 14.71 -1.99
C VAL A 48 -7.71 15.21 -1.28
N GLY A 49 -7.66 15.37 0.05
CA GLY A 49 -8.78 15.91 0.82
C GLY A 49 -9.19 17.32 0.41
N GLU A 50 -8.20 18.22 0.15
CA GLU A 50 -8.47 19.56 -0.39
C GLU A 50 -9.20 19.50 -1.73
N ILE A 51 -8.74 18.64 -2.65
CA ILE A 51 -9.39 18.46 -3.97
C ILE A 51 -10.80 17.92 -3.83
N MET A 52 -11.02 16.92 -2.97
CA MET A 52 -12.35 16.36 -2.71
C MET A 52 -13.31 17.42 -2.17
N GLN A 53 -12.81 18.29 -1.30
CA GLN A 53 -13.61 19.41 -0.76
C GLN A 53 -13.94 20.45 -1.82
N GLU A 54 -12.99 20.80 -2.71
CA GLU A 54 -13.20 21.72 -3.83
C GLU A 54 -14.27 21.19 -4.81
N GLU A 55 -14.32 19.87 -5.02
CA GLU A 55 -15.28 19.18 -5.89
C GLU A 55 -16.62 18.84 -5.16
N ASN A 56 -16.82 19.27 -3.91
CA ASN A 56 -17.99 18.98 -3.07
C ASN A 56 -18.26 17.48 -2.89
N ILE A 57 -17.21 16.70 -2.68
CA ILE A 57 -17.27 15.26 -2.43
C ILE A 57 -17.16 14.99 -0.93
N GLU A 58 -18.11 14.22 -0.40
CA GLU A 58 -18.07 13.74 0.98
C GLU A 58 -17.22 12.46 1.05
N ILE A 59 -16.06 12.52 1.69
CA ILE A 59 -15.17 11.38 1.91
C ILE A 59 -14.75 11.32 3.37
N ASP A 60 -14.79 10.14 3.98
CA ASP A 60 -14.30 9.95 5.34
C ASP A 60 -12.77 9.90 5.41
N ALA A 61 -12.23 10.20 6.60
CA ALA A 61 -10.77 10.26 6.81
C ALA A 61 -10.08 8.92 6.57
N GLU A 62 -10.74 7.80 6.93
CA GLU A 62 -10.19 6.46 6.72
C GLU A 62 -10.05 6.12 5.24
N SER A 63 -11.04 6.49 4.42
CA SER A 63 -11.02 6.34 2.96
C SER A 63 -9.87 7.13 2.34
N LEU A 64 -9.64 8.38 2.77
CA LEU A 64 -8.51 9.20 2.32
C LEU A 64 -7.17 8.56 2.67
N HIS A 65 -7.02 8.09 3.92
CA HIS A 65 -5.80 7.39 4.34
C HIS A 65 -5.57 6.09 3.55
N LEU A 66 -6.63 5.34 3.26
CA LEU A 66 -6.54 4.10 2.49
C LEU A 66 -6.09 4.36 1.05
N ILE A 67 -6.66 5.38 0.39
CA ILE A 67 -6.25 5.81 -0.96
C ILE A 67 -4.78 6.26 -0.96
N ALA A 68 -4.39 7.11 0.00
CA ALA A 68 -3.03 7.63 0.10
C ALA A 68 -1.99 6.52 0.36
N ARG A 69 -2.33 5.54 1.19
CA ARG A 69 -1.50 4.38 1.47
C ARG A 69 -1.30 3.50 0.24
N LYS A 70 -2.40 3.21 -0.51
CA LYS A 70 -2.33 2.40 -1.74
C LYS A 70 -1.57 3.09 -2.86
N ALA A 71 -1.48 4.42 -2.84
CA ALA A 71 -0.74 5.24 -3.80
C ALA A 71 0.79 5.22 -3.63
N ASP A 72 1.30 4.63 -2.55
CA ASP A 72 2.73 4.37 -2.31
C ASP A 72 3.65 5.59 -2.52
N GLY A 73 3.20 6.77 -2.07
CA GLY A 73 3.96 8.02 -2.17
C GLY A 73 3.87 8.74 -3.51
N SER A 74 2.97 8.31 -4.40
CA SER A 74 2.68 8.94 -5.70
C SER A 74 1.36 9.71 -5.63
N LEU A 75 1.40 11.04 -5.74
CA LEU A 75 0.18 11.85 -5.80
C LEU A 75 -0.63 11.56 -7.07
N ARG A 76 0.03 11.27 -8.19
CA ARG A 76 -0.65 10.91 -9.43
C ARG A 76 -1.48 9.65 -9.26
N ASP A 77 -0.92 8.62 -8.63
CA ASP A 77 -1.61 7.35 -8.42
C ASP A 77 -2.73 7.52 -7.39
N ALA A 78 -2.52 8.36 -6.35
CA ALA A 78 -3.57 8.72 -5.40
C ALA A 78 -4.78 9.37 -6.07
N LEU A 79 -4.56 10.30 -7.00
CA LEU A 79 -5.63 10.94 -7.75
C LEU A 79 -6.33 9.96 -8.69
N SER A 80 -5.57 9.07 -9.36
CA SER A 80 -6.17 8.04 -10.23
C SER A 80 -7.03 7.04 -9.44
N LEU A 81 -6.58 6.63 -8.24
CA LEU A 81 -7.34 5.78 -7.35
C LEU A 81 -8.59 6.51 -6.81
N ALA A 82 -8.45 7.80 -6.50
CA ALA A 82 -9.58 8.63 -6.09
C ALA A 82 -10.64 8.73 -7.19
N ASP A 83 -10.25 8.99 -8.44
CA ASP A 83 -11.16 9.03 -9.59
C ASP A 83 -11.85 7.68 -9.80
N GLN A 84 -11.15 6.57 -9.63
CA GLN A 84 -11.75 5.23 -9.68
C GLN A 84 -12.83 5.07 -8.62
N VAL A 85 -12.53 5.46 -7.38
CA VAL A 85 -13.48 5.40 -6.26
C VAL A 85 -14.70 6.27 -6.54
N LEU A 86 -14.51 7.50 -7.00
CA LEU A 86 -15.59 8.43 -7.31
C LEU A 86 -16.50 7.92 -8.44
N SER A 87 -15.94 7.31 -9.45
CA SER A 87 -16.70 6.72 -10.56
C SER A 87 -17.66 5.63 -10.09
N TYR A 88 -17.36 4.98 -8.97
CA TYR A 88 -18.17 3.90 -8.40
C TYR A 88 -19.12 4.38 -7.29
N CYS A 89 -18.64 5.28 -6.42
CA CYS A 89 -19.36 5.72 -5.23
C CYS A 89 -20.24 6.95 -5.47
N GLY A 90 -19.96 7.74 -6.51
CA GLY A 90 -20.49 9.09 -6.66
C GLY A 90 -19.96 10.04 -5.57
N ASN A 91 -20.77 10.99 -5.15
CA ASN A 91 -20.35 12.07 -4.26
C ASN A 91 -20.22 11.66 -2.76
N LYS A 92 -20.52 10.41 -2.40
CA LYS A 92 -20.41 9.93 -1.02
C LYS A 92 -19.54 8.68 -0.96
N VAL A 93 -18.31 8.88 -0.49
CA VAL A 93 -17.30 7.85 -0.36
C VAL A 93 -17.20 7.40 1.10
N THR A 94 -17.34 6.10 1.31
CA THR A 94 -17.20 5.45 2.63
C THR A 94 -16.15 4.35 2.57
N ILE A 95 -15.51 4.10 3.69
CA ILE A 95 -14.41 3.13 3.81
C ILE A 95 -14.79 1.74 3.29
N ASP A 96 -16.00 1.26 3.56
CA ASP A 96 -16.46 -0.05 3.11
C ASP A 96 -16.47 -0.15 1.58
N LYS A 97 -17.01 0.89 0.91
CA LYS A 97 -17.00 0.95 -0.56
C LYS A 97 -15.59 1.02 -1.14
N VAL A 98 -14.70 1.77 -0.51
CA VAL A 98 -13.30 1.86 -0.95
C VAL A 98 -12.60 0.51 -0.81
N ARG A 99 -12.84 -0.22 0.29
CA ARG A 99 -12.34 -1.57 0.49
C ARG A 99 -12.84 -2.53 -0.59
N ASP A 100 -14.14 -2.48 -0.91
CA ASP A 100 -14.74 -3.31 -1.95
C ASP A 100 -14.13 -3.04 -3.33
N ILE A 101 -13.97 -1.74 -3.69
CA ILE A 101 -13.40 -1.33 -4.99
C ILE A 101 -11.95 -1.77 -5.13
N PHE A 102 -11.19 -1.69 -4.04
CA PHE A 102 -9.78 -2.10 -4.04
C PHE A 102 -9.59 -3.61 -3.80
N GLY A 103 -10.67 -4.38 -3.68
CA GLY A 103 -10.61 -5.81 -3.40
C GLY A 103 -9.94 -6.14 -2.08
N LEU A 104 -9.97 -5.21 -1.11
CA LEU A 104 -9.27 -5.39 0.15
C LEU A 104 -10.02 -6.33 1.07
N ILE A 105 -9.33 -7.37 1.48
CA ILE A 105 -9.84 -8.33 2.44
C ILE A 105 -9.73 -7.72 3.85
N PRO A 106 -10.81 -7.74 4.64
CA PRO A 106 -10.79 -7.21 6.01
C PRO A 106 -9.72 -7.88 6.87
N THR A 107 -9.03 -7.10 7.71
CA THR A 107 -7.99 -7.57 8.64
C THR A 107 -8.46 -8.76 9.48
N GLN A 108 -9.74 -8.77 9.85
CA GLN A 108 -10.35 -9.86 10.63
C GLN A 108 -10.27 -11.22 9.93
N ILE A 109 -10.31 -11.27 8.62
CA ILE A 109 -10.19 -12.51 7.85
C ILE A 109 -8.77 -13.07 8.00
N TYR A 110 -7.74 -12.23 7.92
CA TYR A 110 -6.36 -12.65 8.17
C TYR A 110 -6.16 -13.10 9.61
N CYS A 111 -6.76 -12.42 10.59
CA CYS A 111 -6.76 -12.86 11.99
C CYS A 111 -7.38 -14.26 12.13
N ASN A 112 -8.52 -14.51 11.49
CA ASN A 112 -9.17 -15.82 11.53
C ASN A 112 -8.31 -16.92 10.89
N ILE A 113 -7.70 -16.64 9.74
CA ILE A 113 -6.75 -17.56 9.07
C ILE A 113 -5.59 -17.91 10.02
N MET A 114 -5.00 -16.92 10.69
CA MET A 114 -3.91 -17.16 11.63
C MET A 114 -4.36 -17.98 12.86
N LYS A 115 -5.56 -17.75 13.39
CA LYS A 115 -6.14 -18.54 14.48
C LYS A 115 -6.38 -20.00 14.06
N LEU A 116 -6.89 -20.21 12.83
CA LEU A 116 -7.09 -21.55 12.29
C LEU A 116 -5.75 -22.28 12.08
N LEU A 117 -4.72 -21.58 11.60
CA LEU A 117 -3.36 -22.12 11.51
C LEU A 117 -2.80 -22.49 12.87
N HIS A 118 -2.92 -21.63 13.88
CA HIS A 118 -2.44 -21.88 15.23
C HIS A 118 -3.12 -23.11 15.87
N SER A 119 -4.44 -23.22 15.68
CA SER A 119 -5.22 -24.37 16.18
C SER A 119 -5.08 -25.64 15.34
N LYS A 120 -4.30 -25.62 14.26
CA LYS A 120 -4.12 -26.71 13.30
C LYS A 120 -5.44 -27.22 12.69
N ASN A 121 -6.43 -26.33 12.58
CA ASN A 121 -7.70 -26.64 11.94
C ASN A 121 -7.59 -26.48 10.42
N ASN A 122 -6.98 -27.48 9.77
CA ASN A 122 -6.73 -27.46 8.34
C ASN A 122 -8.03 -27.45 7.51
N ALA A 123 -9.09 -28.12 7.98
CA ALA A 123 -10.37 -28.15 7.27
C ALA A 123 -11.03 -26.76 7.25
N GLY A 124 -11.09 -26.09 8.40
CA GLY A 124 -11.62 -24.74 8.50
C GLY A 124 -10.79 -23.73 7.70
N LEU A 125 -9.46 -23.89 7.69
CA LEU A 125 -8.56 -23.04 6.89
C LEU A 125 -8.84 -23.16 5.39
N LEU A 126 -8.93 -24.38 4.87
CA LEU A 126 -9.21 -24.62 3.44
C LEU A 126 -10.59 -24.10 3.05
N GLN A 127 -11.60 -24.30 3.90
CA GLN A 127 -12.95 -23.79 3.66
C GLN A 127 -12.96 -22.23 3.62
N GLN A 128 -12.24 -21.58 4.52
CA GLN A 128 -12.14 -20.12 4.53
C GLN A 128 -11.44 -19.59 3.28
N LEU A 129 -10.32 -20.20 2.86
CA LEU A 129 -9.61 -19.82 1.64
C LEU A 129 -10.49 -20.03 0.41
N GLN A 130 -11.19 -21.17 0.32
CA GLN A 130 -12.11 -21.43 -0.78
C GLN A 130 -13.18 -20.33 -0.88
N HIS A 131 -13.79 -19.94 0.23
CA HIS A 131 -14.80 -18.88 0.26
C HIS A 131 -14.26 -17.53 -0.23
N ILE A 132 -13.02 -17.17 0.15
CA ILE A 132 -12.36 -15.93 -0.27
C ILE A 132 -12.18 -15.92 -1.80
N PHE A 133 -11.69 -17.02 -2.38
CA PHE A 133 -11.41 -17.09 -3.82
C PHE A 133 -12.66 -17.30 -4.66
N GLU A 134 -13.68 -17.98 -4.16
CA GLU A 134 -15.00 -18.03 -4.80
C GLU A 134 -15.67 -16.66 -4.84
N GLY A 135 -15.36 -15.78 -3.85
CA GLY A 135 -15.77 -14.38 -3.83
C GLY A 135 -15.05 -13.48 -4.84
N GLY A 136 -14.10 -14.04 -5.62
CA GLY A 136 -13.39 -13.30 -6.69
C GLY A 136 -12.12 -12.60 -6.23
N ALA A 137 -11.59 -12.89 -5.05
CA ALA A 137 -10.33 -12.30 -4.58
C ALA A 137 -9.15 -12.75 -5.47
N ASP A 138 -8.28 -11.78 -5.83
CA ASP A 138 -7.04 -12.07 -6.54
C ASP A 138 -6.02 -12.72 -5.60
N LEU A 139 -5.45 -13.84 -6.04
CA LEU A 139 -4.50 -14.62 -5.25
C LEU A 139 -3.22 -13.82 -4.96
N GLN A 140 -2.70 -13.09 -5.94
CA GLN A 140 -1.47 -12.33 -5.77
C GLN A 140 -1.68 -11.19 -4.79
N GLU A 141 -2.80 -10.49 -4.90
CA GLU A 141 -3.15 -9.41 -3.96
C GLU A 141 -3.41 -9.95 -2.56
N PHE A 142 -4.06 -11.11 -2.44
CA PHE A 142 -4.24 -11.80 -1.15
C PHE A 142 -2.90 -12.11 -0.47
N ILE A 143 -1.92 -12.67 -1.22
CA ILE A 143 -0.60 -13.00 -0.68
C ILE A 143 0.15 -11.73 -0.28
N ASN A 144 0.14 -10.69 -1.10
CA ASN A 144 0.78 -9.42 -0.79
C ASN A 144 0.21 -8.78 0.49
N ASN A 145 -1.10 -8.78 0.63
CA ASN A 145 -1.78 -8.25 1.82
C ASN A 145 -1.54 -9.13 3.05
N LEU A 146 -1.44 -10.46 2.90
CA LEU A 146 -1.08 -11.39 3.99
C LEU A 146 0.36 -11.15 4.45
N LEU A 147 1.30 -10.92 3.52
CA LEU A 147 2.68 -10.56 3.86
C LEU A 147 2.74 -9.26 4.65
N GLU A 148 1.99 -8.25 4.21
CA GLU A 148 1.91 -6.97 4.93
C GLU A 148 1.28 -7.13 6.31
N PHE A 149 0.22 -7.92 6.44
CA PHE A 149 -0.38 -8.26 7.72
C PHE A 149 0.63 -8.93 8.65
N LEU A 150 1.39 -9.93 8.18
CA LEU A 150 2.43 -10.61 8.97
C LEU A 150 3.56 -9.66 9.37
N ARG A 151 3.94 -8.71 8.49
CA ARG A 151 4.92 -7.66 8.79
C ARG A 151 4.46 -6.80 9.96
N ILE A 152 3.21 -6.36 9.93
CA ILE A 152 2.61 -5.56 11.01
C ILE A 152 2.56 -6.35 12.31
N VAL A 153 2.11 -7.62 12.28
CA VAL A 153 2.11 -8.51 13.45
C VAL A 153 3.51 -8.65 14.04
N LEU A 154 4.54 -8.79 13.20
CA LEU A 154 5.92 -8.89 13.65
C LEU A 154 6.41 -7.58 14.31
N LEU A 155 6.11 -6.43 13.72
CA LEU A 155 6.43 -5.11 14.28
C LEU A 155 5.76 -4.93 15.65
N ARG A 156 4.48 -5.28 15.78
CA ARG A 156 3.76 -5.24 17.06
C ARG A 156 4.40 -6.17 18.08
N LYS A 157 4.79 -7.37 17.69
CA LYS A 157 5.45 -8.33 18.58
C LYS A 157 6.76 -7.82 19.18
N ILE A 158 7.51 -7.01 18.44
CA ILE A 158 8.76 -6.38 18.93
C ILE A 158 8.53 -5.00 19.59
N GLY A 159 7.27 -4.61 19.81
CA GLY A 159 6.88 -3.38 20.54
C GLY A 159 6.91 -2.11 19.68
N MET A 160 6.94 -2.23 18.36
CA MET A 160 6.85 -1.07 17.46
C MET A 160 5.39 -0.71 17.17
N SER A 161 5.17 0.57 16.84
CA SER A 161 3.86 1.10 16.42
C SER A 161 3.98 1.56 14.97
N PRO A 162 3.58 0.70 14.00
CA PRO A 162 3.63 1.06 12.58
C PRO A 162 2.63 2.18 12.27
N GLU A 163 3.08 3.18 11.49
CA GLU A 163 2.27 4.34 11.12
C GLU A 163 1.13 3.99 10.15
N GLU A 164 1.23 2.83 9.50
CA GLU A 164 0.27 2.35 8.52
C GLU A 164 -1.04 1.82 9.12
N VAL A 165 -1.09 1.68 10.45
CA VAL A 165 -2.21 1.08 11.17
C VAL A 165 -2.68 2.03 12.26
N THR A 166 -3.98 2.19 12.39
CA THR A 166 -4.56 3.02 13.44
C THR A 166 -4.46 2.35 14.82
N SER A 167 -4.41 3.14 15.89
CA SER A 167 -4.34 2.62 17.26
C SER A 167 -5.53 1.72 17.62
N GLU A 168 -6.67 1.91 16.97
CA GLU A 168 -7.88 1.12 17.16
C GLU A 168 -7.76 -0.32 16.59
N GLU A 169 -6.93 -0.50 15.59
CA GLU A 169 -6.67 -1.80 14.96
C GLU A 169 -5.60 -2.62 15.70
N TYR A 170 -4.75 -2.00 16.53
CA TYR A 170 -3.66 -2.68 17.24
C TYR A 170 -4.08 -3.93 18.03
N PRO A 171 -5.21 -3.95 18.76
CA PRO A 171 -5.61 -5.14 19.51
C PRO A 171 -5.73 -6.41 18.65
N ALA A 172 -6.19 -6.28 17.41
CA ALA A 172 -6.32 -7.41 16.50
C ALA A 172 -4.96 -8.00 16.10
N TYR A 173 -3.96 -7.14 15.85
CA TYR A 173 -2.60 -7.55 15.54
C TYR A 173 -1.88 -8.11 16.79
N ASP A 174 -2.06 -7.48 17.96
CA ASP A 174 -1.45 -7.90 19.22
C ASP A 174 -1.96 -9.29 19.65
N GLU A 175 -3.23 -9.59 19.42
CA GLU A 175 -3.80 -10.92 19.65
C GLU A 175 -3.05 -11.98 18.84
N ILE A 176 -2.86 -11.75 17.54
CA ILE A 176 -2.13 -12.68 16.66
C ILE A 176 -0.65 -12.74 17.04
N ALA A 177 -0.02 -11.61 17.37
CA ALA A 177 1.37 -11.56 17.82
C ALA A 177 1.60 -12.39 19.08
N SER A 178 0.59 -12.53 19.96
CA SER A 178 0.70 -13.37 21.15
C SER A 178 0.72 -14.88 20.84
N LEU A 179 0.09 -15.30 19.72
CA LEU A 179 -0.07 -16.72 19.37
C LEU A 179 1.18 -17.32 18.71
N PHE A 180 2.03 -16.53 18.07
CA PHE A 180 3.17 -17.02 17.30
C PHE A 180 4.49 -16.50 17.84
N SER A 181 5.56 -17.31 17.74
CA SER A 181 6.93 -16.82 18.00
C SER A 181 7.43 -15.93 16.85
N GLN A 182 8.45 -15.14 17.11
CA GLN A 182 9.09 -14.30 16.09
C GLN A 182 9.64 -15.14 14.93
N GLU A 183 10.25 -16.29 15.26
CA GLU A 183 10.80 -17.22 14.28
C GLU A 183 9.71 -17.80 13.37
N ASN A 184 8.54 -18.13 13.93
CA ASN A 184 7.41 -18.65 13.16
C ASN A 184 6.86 -17.61 12.20
N LEU A 185 6.75 -16.34 12.63
CA LEU A 185 6.31 -15.24 11.76
C LEU A 185 7.30 -15.01 10.61
N LEU A 186 8.59 -14.95 10.89
CA LEU A 186 9.64 -14.81 9.87
C LEU A 186 9.65 -15.99 8.89
N TYR A 187 9.48 -17.21 9.39
CA TYR A 187 9.41 -18.41 8.55
C TYR A 187 8.22 -18.35 7.61
N MET A 188 7.02 -18.02 8.11
CA MET A 188 5.83 -17.87 7.27
C MET A 188 6.02 -16.81 6.19
N MET A 189 6.59 -15.64 6.53
CA MET A 189 6.90 -14.60 5.56
C MET A 189 7.87 -15.10 4.49
N SER A 190 8.92 -15.82 4.86
CA SER A 190 9.90 -16.37 3.90
C SER A 190 9.33 -17.41 2.94
N MET A 191 8.24 -18.09 3.33
CA MET A 191 7.56 -19.05 2.45
C MET A 191 6.60 -18.40 1.44
N LEU A 192 6.18 -17.17 1.71
CA LEU A 192 5.25 -16.42 0.85
C LEU A 192 5.97 -15.50 -0.14
N MET A 193 7.28 -15.24 0.06
CA MET A 193 8.14 -14.46 -0.83
C MET A 193 8.71 -15.30 -1.97
#